data_bcb6832295320c8eba65c4854c681b82
#
_entry.id   bcb6832295320c8eba65c4854c681b82
#
_cell.length_a   1.000
_cell.length_b   1.000
_cell.length_c   1.000
_cell.angle_alpha   90.00
_cell.angle_beta   90.00
_cell.angle_gamma   90.00
#
_symmetry.space_group_name_H-M   'P 1'
#
loop_
_entity.id
_entity.type
_entity.pdbx_description
1 polymer ?
#
loop_
_entity_poly.entity_id
_entity_poly.type
_entity_poly.pdbx_seq_one_letter_code
_entity_poly.pdbx_strand_id
1 'polypeptide(L)'
;MVSNLFTRRDFSVRLAACVSALGVAGTAFGSTGSSRPARSAGSEEISHTGEAIHQEVVFKASRKRVYEALTDGKQFNKVVQLSAAMKSGMPPGATPTELSREVGGAFSLFGGYIVGRHVELVPNERIVQAWRTAGWDPGVYSIAKFDLAEQRSGTKLVLDHTGFPDGTGQHLADGWKANYWEPLEKYLG
;
A
#
# COMPACT_ATOMS: atom_id res chain seq x y z
N MET A 1 28.66 -8.31 33.98
CA MET A 1 27.57 -8.66 34.92
C MET A 1 26.74 -7.42 35.18
N VAL A 2 25.70 -7.15 34.40
CA VAL A 2 24.52 -6.33 34.79
C VAL A 2 23.37 -6.77 33.90
N SER A 3 22.43 -7.50 34.49
CA SER A 3 21.17 -7.90 33.89
C SER A 3 20.19 -6.76 33.97
N ASN A 4 19.56 -6.37 32.84
CA ASN A 4 18.38 -5.52 32.86
C ASN A 4 17.16 -6.33 32.41
N LEU A 5 16.37 -6.69 33.42
CA LEU A 5 15.01 -7.21 33.29
C LEU A 5 14.09 -6.08 32.86
N PHE A 6 13.46 -6.20 31.70
CA PHE A 6 12.31 -5.37 31.34
C PHE A 6 11.03 -6.02 31.84
N THR A 7 10.43 -5.39 32.83
CA THR A 7 9.16 -5.76 33.49
C THR A 7 7.98 -5.42 32.57
N ARG A 8 7.12 -6.40 32.35
CA ARG A 8 5.82 -6.23 31.69
C ARG A 8 4.91 -5.37 32.58
N ARG A 9 4.43 -4.26 32.07
CA ARG A 9 3.39 -3.44 32.71
C ARG A 9 2.02 -4.00 32.34
N ASP A 10 1.33 -4.51 33.35
CA ASP A 10 -0.08 -4.90 33.33
C ASP A 10 -0.97 -3.68 33.09
N PHE A 11 -1.82 -3.75 32.06
CA PHE A 11 -2.87 -2.76 31.81
C PHE A 11 -4.16 -3.27 32.45
N SER A 12 -4.43 -2.82 33.67
CA SER A 12 -5.70 -3.11 34.36
C SER A 12 -6.80 -2.17 33.87
N VAL A 13 -7.78 -2.72 33.17
CA VAL A 13 -9.03 -2.02 32.81
C VAL A 13 -9.94 -2.01 34.04
N ARG A 14 -10.22 -0.83 34.58
CA ARG A 14 -11.23 -0.65 35.62
C ARG A 14 -12.59 -0.37 34.98
N LEU A 15 -13.49 -1.33 35.14
CA LEU A 15 -14.90 -1.20 34.80
C LEU A 15 -15.60 -0.49 35.95
N ALA A 16 -16.12 0.70 35.72
CA ALA A 16 -16.97 1.40 36.70
C ALA A 16 -18.44 1.16 36.36
N ALA A 17 -19.12 0.39 37.20
CA ALA A 17 -20.57 0.23 37.17
C ALA A 17 -21.22 1.34 37.95
N CYS A 18 -22.08 2.15 37.31
CA CYS A 18 -22.98 3.05 37.98
C CYS A 18 -24.40 2.49 37.91
N VAL A 19 -24.88 2.03 39.06
CA VAL A 19 -26.29 1.75 39.34
C VAL A 19 -26.88 3.01 39.95
N SER A 20 -28.00 3.50 39.42
CA SER A 20 -28.81 4.51 40.09
C SER A 20 -30.29 4.35 39.78
N ALA A 21 -30.94 4.12 40.76
CA ALA A 21 -32.24 4.05 41.35
C ALA A 21 -33.41 4.74 40.62
N LEU A 22 -34.55 4.06 40.78
CA LEU A 22 -35.92 4.45 40.42
C LEU A 22 -36.39 5.70 41.14
N GLY A 23 -37.13 6.54 40.41
CA GLY A 23 -38.02 7.55 40.94
C GLY A 23 -39.26 7.64 40.05
N VAL A 24 -40.42 7.16 40.58
CA VAL A 24 -41.76 7.27 39.98
C VAL A 24 -42.43 8.52 40.53
N ALA A 25 -42.93 9.38 39.66
CA ALA A 25 -44.10 10.22 39.94
C ALA A 25 -44.66 10.80 38.63
N GLY A 26 -45.94 10.62 38.45
CA GLY A 26 -46.73 10.81 37.26
C GLY A 26 -47.22 12.24 36.99
N THR A 27 -48.03 12.27 36.01
CA THR A 27 -49.15 13.12 35.54
C THR A 27 -48.86 13.93 34.29
N ALA A 28 -49.43 13.46 33.21
CA ALA A 28 -50.52 14.06 32.42
C ALA A 28 -50.21 15.18 31.40
N PHE A 29 -50.67 14.91 30.17
CA PHE A 29 -51.18 15.78 29.11
C PHE A 29 -50.24 16.80 28.43
N GLY A 30 -50.01 16.55 27.14
CA GLY A 30 -49.53 17.54 26.22
C GLY A 30 -49.03 16.88 24.91
N SER A 31 -50.01 16.52 24.07
CA SER A 31 -49.71 16.05 22.70
C SER A 31 -49.27 17.24 21.84
N THR A 32 -47.99 17.46 21.71
CA THR A 32 -47.45 18.25 20.59
C THR A 32 -46.46 17.37 19.86
N GLY A 33 -46.84 16.96 18.67
CA GLY A 33 -46.03 16.18 17.74
C GLY A 33 -44.77 16.96 17.40
N SER A 34 -43.68 16.66 18.09
CA SER A 34 -42.36 17.03 17.68
C SER A 34 -41.89 15.93 16.74
N SER A 35 -42.12 16.13 15.45
CA SER A 35 -41.49 15.36 14.41
C SER A 35 -39.98 15.56 14.52
N ARG A 36 -39.37 14.59 15.20
CA ARG A 36 -37.91 14.42 15.20
C ARG A 36 -37.51 14.23 13.74
N PRO A 37 -36.69 15.14 13.18
CA PRO A 37 -36.22 14.89 11.82
C PRO A 37 -35.54 13.53 11.83
N ALA A 38 -36.02 12.59 11.01
CA ALA A 38 -35.32 11.38 10.71
C ALA A 38 -33.93 11.85 10.24
N ARG A 39 -32.90 11.48 11.03
CA ARG A 39 -31.53 11.57 10.57
C ARG A 39 -31.52 10.72 9.30
N SER A 40 -31.53 11.38 8.15
CA SER A 40 -31.16 10.78 6.90
C SER A 40 -29.85 10.06 7.20
N ALA A 41 -29.85 8.73 7.09
CA ALA A 41 -28.61 7.98 6.97
C ALA A 41 -27.96 8.55 5.72
N GLY A 42 -27.06 9.53 5.90
CA GLY A 42 -26.24 10.01 4.83
C GLY A 42 -25.56 8.77 4.27
N SER A 43 -25.85 8.44 3.05
CA SER A 43 -25.00 7.56 2.30
C SER A 43 -23.59 8.12 2.53
N GLU A 44 -22.73 7.34 3.17
CA GLU A 44 -21.31 7.69 3.25
C GLU A 44 -20.86 7.74 1.79
N GLU A 45 -20.84 8.96 1.25
CA GLU A 45 -20.36 9.19 -0.09
C GLU A 45 -18.86 8.96 -0.03
N ILE A 46 -18.45 7.74 -0.45
CA ILE A 46 -17.05 7.42 -0.62
C ILE A 46 -16.51 8.45 -1.61
N SER A 47 -15.61 9.31 -1.14
CA SER A 47 -14.97 10.30 -1.99
C SER A 47 -14.26 9.61 -3.16
N HIS A 48 -14.77 9.81 -4.37
CA HIS A 48 -14.15 9.33 -5.60
C HIS A 48 -13.16 10.36 -6.20
N THR A 49 -12.76 11.36 -5.43
CA THR A 49 -11.92 12.48 -5.89
C THR A 49 -10.42 12.23 -5.73
N GLY A 50 -10.00 11.05 -5.24
CA GLY A 50 -8.59 10.68 -5.15
C GLY A 50 -8.01 10.33 -6.53
N GLU A 51 -6.82 10.82 -6.84
CA GLU A 51 -6.08 10.38 -8.02
C GLU A 51 -5.78 8.88 -7.92
N ALA A 52 -5.88 8.17 -9.05
CA ALA A 52 -5.53 6.76 -9.16
C ALA A 52 -4.75 6.52 -10.46
N ILE A 53 -3.80 5.61 -10.40
CA ILE A 53 -3.07 5.15 -11.58
C ILE A 53 -3.54 3.73 -11.87
N HIS A 54 -3.98 3.49 -13.10
CA HIS A 54 -4.27 2.17 -13.65
C HIS A 54 -3.41 1.96 -14.89
N GLN A 55 -2.57 0.91 -14.89
CA GLN A 55 -1.71 0.57 -16.02
C GLN A 55 -1.77 -0.93 -16.29
N GLU A 56 -1.83 -1.29 -17.58
CA GLU A 56 -1.78 -2.67 -18.05
C GLU A 56 -0.55 -2.87 -18.94
N VAL A 57 0.23 -3.91 -18.65
CA VAL A 57 1.42 -4.25 -19.44
C VAL A 57 1.42 -5.75 -19.71
N VAL A 58 1.86 -6.14 -20.92
CA VAL A 58 1.99 -7.56 -21.31
C VAL A 58 3.46 -7.89 -21.50
N PHE A 59 3.95 -8.86 -20.72
CA PHE A 59 5.32 -9.39 -20.82
C PHE A 59 5.33 -10.74 -21.51
N LYS A 60 6.30 -10.96 -22.40
CA LYS A 60 6.53 -12.26 -23.08
C LYS A 60 7.23 -13.25 -22.14
N ALA A 61 6.76 -13.38 -20.91
CA ALA A 61 7.33 -14.23 -19.89
C ALA A 61 6.20 -14.87 -19.07
N SER A 62 6.48 -16.02 -18.43
CA SER A 62 5.51 -16.67 -17.56
C SER A 62 5.21 -15.83 -16.29
N ARG A 63 4.05 -16.01 -15.71
CA ARG A 63 3.66 -15.36 -14.44
C ARG A 63 4.71 -15.55 -13.35
N LYS A 64 5.27 -16.74 -13.26
CA LYS A 64 6.33 -17.05 -12.31
C LYS A 64 7.56 -16.16 -12.52
N ARG A 65 8.03 -16.02 -13.76
CA ARG A 65 9.20 -15.18 -14.06
C ARG A 65 8.95 -13.70 -13.76
N VAL A 66 7.74 -13.19 -14.10
CA VAL A 66 7.36 -11.80 -13.82
C VAL A 66 7.27 -11.57 -12.30
N TYR A 67 6.62 -12.48 -11.58
CA TYR A 67 6.49 -12.43 -10.13
C TYR A 67 7.87 -12.45 -9.43
N GLU A 68 8.74 -13.37 -9.82
CA GLU A 68 10.09 -13.49 -9.26
C GLU A 68 10.93 -12.24 -9.56
N ALA A 69 10.83 -11.68 -10.76
CA ALA A 69 11.53 -10.46 -11.10
C ALA A 69 11.10 -9.25 -10.22
N LEU A 70 9.85 -9.25 -9.74
CA LEU A 70 9.29 -8.20 -8.86
C LEU A 70 9.48 -8.46 -7.36
N THR A 71 9.76 -9.71 -6.94
CA THR A 71 9.82 -10.10 -5.53
C THR A 71 11.16 -10.64 -5.07
N ASP A 72 12.07 -10.94 -5.98
CA ASP A 72 13.44 -11.36 -5.65
C ASP A 72 14.41 -10.18 -5.78
N GLY A 73 15.06 -9.81 -4.68
CA GLY A 73 15.94 -8.63 -4.62
C GLY A 73 17.10 -8.68 -5.61
N LYS A 74 17.66 -9.86 -5.90
CA LYS A 74 18.76 -10.01 -6.86
C LYS A 74 18.28 -9.81 -8.31
N GLN A 75 17.08 -10.32 -8.62
CA GLN A 75 16.49 -10.14 -9.95
C GLN A 75 16.02 -8.69 -10.13
N PHE A 76 15.32 -8.14 -9.15
CA PHE A 76 14.87 -6.76 -9.21
C PHE A 76 16.03 -5.76 -9.31
N ASN A 77 17.15 -6.03 -8.64
CA ASN A 77 18.34 -5.19 -8.80
C ASN A 77 18.85 -5.15 -10.25
N LYS A 78 18.78 -6.26 -11.00
CA LYS A 78 19.11 -6.27 -12.42
C LYS A 78 18.12 -5.44 -13.25
N VAL A 79 16.84 -5.46 -12.88
CA VAL A 79 15.81 -4.60 -13.50
C VAL A 79 16.12 -3.12 -13.24
N VAL A 80 16.44 -2.75 -11.99
CA VAL A 80 16.82 -1.38 -11.60
C VAL A 80 17.99 -0.87 -12.43
N GLN A 81 19.01 -1.67 -12.71
CA GLN A 81 20.17 -1.28 -13.54
C GLN A 81 19.79 -0.91 -14.98
N LEU A 82 18.66 -1.38 -15.47
CA LEU A 82 18.13 -1.07 -16.80
C LEU A 82 17.19 0.15 -16.82
N SER A 83 16.87 0.72 -15.67
CA SER A 83 15.91 1.81 -15.50
C SER A 83 16.40 3.15 -16.08
N ALA A 84 15.44 4.04 -16.35
CA ALA A 84 15.76 5.40 -16.78
C ALA A 84 16.48 6.18 -15.67
N ALA A 85 16.13 5.98 -14.41
CA ALA A 85 16.79 6.61 -13.26
C ALA A 85 18.28 6.28 -13.22
N MET A 86 18.67 5.02 -13.41
CA MET A 86 20.07 4.62 -13.45
C MET A 86 20.82 5.17 -14.68
N LYS A 87 20.14 5.22 -15.82
CA LYS A 87 20.74 5.78 -17.05
C LYS A 87 20.94 7.28 -17.00
N SER A 88 20.09 8.01 -16.26
CA SER A 88 20.23 9.45 -16.05
C SER A 88 21.27 9.83 -15.00
N GLY A 89 22.02 8.86 -14.48
CA GLY A 89 23.10 9.09 -13.53
C GLY A 89 22.63 9.23 -12.08
N MET A 90 21.44 8.68 -11.75
CA MET A 90 21.10 8.47 -10.34
C MET A 90 22.25 7.66 -9.73
N PRO A 91 22.98 8.19 -8.72
CA PRO A 91 24.04 7.42 -8.12
C PRO A 91 23.46 6.09 -7.65
N PRO A 92 24.15 4.95 -7.88
CA PRO A 92 23.79 3.73 -7.20
C PRO A 92 23.81 4.11 -5.72
N GLY A 93 22.60 4.13 -5.11
CA GLY A 93 22.47 4.59 -3.75
C GLY A 93 23.40 3.78 -2.85
N ALA A 94 23.86 4.37 -1.77
CA ALA A 94 24.68 3.71 -0.77
C ALA A 94 23.99 2.46 -0.20
N THR A 95 22.68 2.33 -0.40
CA THR A 95 21.87 1.21 0.07
C THR A 95 21.56 0.27 -1.10
N PRO A 96 21.97 -1.00 -1.06
CA PRO A 96 21.59 -1.98 -2.07
C PRO A 96 20.08 -2.18 -2.11
N THR A 97 19.57 -2.74 -3.23
CA THR A 97 18.19 -3.19 -3.31
C THR A 97 17.94 -4.27 -2.27
N GLU A 98 17.07 -3.96 -1.32
CA GLU A 98 16.58 -4.90 -0.32
C GLU A 98 15.11 -5.19 -0.61
N LEU A 99 14.75 -6.46 -0.66
CA LEU A 99 13.40 -6.89 -0.99
C LEU A 99 13.09 -8.17 -0.23
N SER A 100 12.32 -8.06 0.84
CA SER A 100 11.83 -9.21 1.58
C SER A 100 10.85 -10.01 0.72
N ARG A 101 10.84 -11.33 0.88
CA ARG A 101 9.87 -12.22 0.21
C ARG A 101 8.72 -12.63 1.13
N GLU A 102 8.53 -11.95 2.22
CA GLU A 102 7.51 -12.25 3.24
C GLU A 102 6.47 -11.14 3.32
N VAL A 103 5.22 -11.53 3.62
CA VAL A 103 4.16 -10.58 3.97
C VAL A 103 4.57 -9.82 5.23
N GLY A 104 4.37 -8.50 5.23
CA GLY A 104 4.86 -7.60 6.28
C GLY A 104 6.34 -7.22 6.14
N GLY A 105 7.10 -7.92 5.30
CA GLY A 105 8.51 -7.66 5.07
C GLY A 105 8.76 -6.34 4.34
N ALA A 106 9.83 -5.66 4.74
CA ALA A 106 10.23 -4.37 4.17
C ALA A 106 10.92 -4.52 2.81
N PHE A 107 10.87 -3.44 2.04
CA PHE A 107 11.70 -3.27 0.86
C PHE A 107 12.30 -1.86 0.78
N SER A 108 13.47 -1.78 0.13
CA SER A 108 14.19 -0.56 -0.18
C SER A 108 14.75 -0.67 -1.59
N LEU A 109 14.33 0.20 -2.49
CA LEU A 109 14.63 0.16 -3.91
C LEU A 109 15.24 1.48 -4.36
N PHE A 110 15.98 1.47 -5.49
CA PHE A 110 16.61 2.67 -6.06
C PHE A 110 17.43 3.44 -5.02
N GLY A 111 18.30 2.73 -4.27
CA GLY A 111 19.16 3.36 -3.27
C GLY A 111 18.41 3.96 -2.07
N GLY A 112 17.22 3.47 -1.75
CA GLY A 112 16.38 3.97 -0.67
C GLY A 112 15.40 5.06 -1.09
N TYR A 113 15.37 5.42 -2.37
CA TYR A 113 14.39 6.40 -2.86
C TYR A 113 12.94 5.87 -2.80
N ILE A 114 12.74 4.59 -3.05
CA ILE A 114 11.45 3.90 -2.89
C ILE A 114 11.57 2.95 -1.71
N VAL A 115 10.67 3.09 -0.74
CA VAL A 115 10.62 2.21 0.43
C VAL A 115 9.19 1.77 0.73
N GLY A 116 9.04 0.64 1.43
CA GLY A 116 7.72 0.15 1.79
C GLY A 116 7.71 -1.21 2.46
N ARG A 117 6.53 -1.84 2.44
CA ARG A 117 6.31 -3.20 2.95
C ARG A 117 5.34 -3.95 2.05
N HIS A 118 5.54 -5.26 1.95
CA HIS A 118 4.54 -6.13 1.35
C HIS A 118 3.32 -6.28 2.26
N VAL A 119 2.14 -5.94 1.75
CA VAL A 119 0.87 -6.12 2.44
C VAL A 119 0.29 -7.50 2.13
N GLU A 120 0.42 -7.92 0.87
CA GLU A 120 -0.02 -9.24 0.41
C GLU A 120 0.95 -9.77 -0.65
N LEU A 121 1.22 -11.06 -0.59
CA LEU A 121 1.97 -11.81 -1.60
C LEU A 121 1.24 -13.10 -1.91
N VAL A 122 0.60 -13.18 -3.07
CA VAL A 122 0.03 -14.42 -3.61
C VAL A 122 0.96 -14.90 -4.73
N PRO A 123 1.67 -16.02 -4.55
CA PRO A 123 2.70 -16.45 -5.49
C PRO A 123 2.20 -16.55 -6.94
N ASN A 124 2.88 -15.84 -7.83
CA ASN A 124 2.59 -15.75 -9.27
C ASN A 124 1.24 -15.11 -9.66
N GLU A 125 0.51 -14.53 -8.70
CA GLU A 125 -0.83 -13.97 -8.94
C GLU A 125 -0.95 -12.52 -8.51
N ARG A 126 -0.49 -12.17 -7.28
CA ARG A 126 -0.69 -10.83 -6.75
C ARG A 126 0.44 -10.36 -5.84
N ILE A 127 0.73 -9.08 -5.92
CA ILE A 127 1.61 -8.36 -5.01
C ILE A 127 0.87 -7.10 -4.58
N VAL A 128 0.75 -6.86 -3.27
CA VAL A 128 0.24 -5.59 -2.73
C VAL A 128 1.28 -4.98 -1.80
N GLN A 129 1.56 -3.71 -2.02
CA GLN A 129 2.59 -2.98 -1.28
C GLN A 129 2.04 -1.71 -0.65
N ALA A 130 2.35 -1.49 0.63
CA ALA A 130 2.37 -0.14 1.18
C ALA A 130 3.67 0.51 0.70
N TRP A 131 3.55 1.52 -0.16
CA TRP A 131 4.63 2.06 -0.98
C TRP A 131 4.78 3.57 -0.76
N ARG A 132 6.00 4.09 -0.78
CA ARG A 132 6.25 5.53 -0.73
C ARG A 132 7.57 5.91 -1.38
N THR A 133 7.69 7.18 -1.80
CA THR A 133 8.99 7.79 -2.09
C THR A 133 9.61 8.39 -0.82
N ALA A 134 10.93 8.50 -0.79
CA ALA A 134 11.64 9.14 0.32
C ALA A 134 11.30 10.65 0.46
N GLY A 135 10.82 11.30 -0.62
CA GLY A 135 10.46 12.71 -0.62
C GLY A 135 9.07 13.02 -0.06
N TRP A 136 8.26 12.02 0.30
CA TRP A 136 6.95 12.25 0.91
C TRP A 136 7.08 12.50 2.41
N ASP A 137 6.09 13.18 2.99
CA ASP A 137 6.04 13.42 4.43
C ASP A 137 6.09 12.10 5.21
N PRO A 138 6.71 12.08 6.40
CA PRO A 138 6.78 10.90 7.25
C PRO A 138 5.39 10.31 7.53
N GLY A 139 5.25 9.00 7.34
CA GLY A 139 3.98 8.30 7.57
C GLY A 139 3.02 8.28 6.37
N VAL A 140 3.28 9.05 5.30
CA VAL A 140 2.47 9.00 4.07
C VAL A 140 2.87 7.77 3.27
N TYR A 141 1.89 6.91 2.98
CA TYR A 141 2.02 5.72 2.15
C TYR A 141 0.87 5.64 1.16
N SER A 142 1.13 5.08 0.03
CA SER A 142 0.15 4.67 -0.98
C SER A 142 0.04 3.16 -1.06
N ILE A 143 -0.93 2.66 -1.80
CA ILE A 143 -1.10 1.23 -2.08
C ILE A 143 -0.84 0.99 -3.55
N ALA A 144 0.19 0.22 -3.85
CA ALA A 144 0.48 -0.29 -5.18
C ALA A 144 0.10 -1.78 -5.24
N LYS A 145 -0.87 -2.13 -6.07
CA LYS A 145 -1.34 -3.50 -6.28
C LYS A 145 -0.99 -3.95 -7.69
N PHE A 146 -0.39 -5.12 -7.81
CA PHE A 146 -0.03 -5.77 -9.06
C PHE A 146 -0.80 -7.09 -9.15
N ASP A 147 -1.67 -7.21 -10.13
CA ASP A 147 -2.33 -8.47 -10.47
C ASP A 147 -1.69 -9.05 -11.74
N LEU A 148 -1.40 -10.35 -11.72
CA LEU A 148 -0.74 -11.10 -12.79
C LEU A 148 -1.69 -12.14 -13.36
N ALA A 149 -2.07 -12.00 -14.62
CA ALA A 149 -2.93 -12.93 -15.34
C ALA A 149 -2.19 -13.58 -16.51
N GLU A 150 -2.37 -14.89 -16.67
CA GLU A 150 -1.82 -15.61 -17.81
C GLU A 150 -2.52 -15.23 -19.11
N GLN A 151 -1.75 -15.05 -20.16
CA GLN A 151 -2.23 -14.82 -21.52
C GLN A 151 -1.49 -15.73 -22.51
N ARG A 152 -2.05 -15.89 -23.73
CA ARG A 152 -1.43 -16.72 -24.80
C ARG A 152 0.00 -16.26 -25.13
N SER A 153 0.28 -14.96 -25.03
CA SER A 153 1.58 -14.36 -25.35
C SER A 153 2.50 -14.15 -24.15
N GLY A 154 2.09 -14.62 -22.95
CA GLY A 154 2.87 -14.44 -21.74
C GLY A 154 2.02 -14.04 -20.53
N THR A 155 2.33 -12.90 -19.88
CA THR A 155 1.66 -12.44 -18.67
C THR A 155 1.18 -11.02 -18.84
N LYS A 156 -0.12 -10.79 -18.60
CA LYS A 156 -0.68 -9.46 -18.37
C LYS A 156 -0.47 -9.09 -16.90
N LEU A 157 0.17 -7.97 -16.66
CA LEU A 157 0.27 -7.33 -15.35
C LEU A 157 -0.64 -6.12 -15.35
N VAL A 158 -1.46 -6.00 -14.30
CA VAL A 158 -2.29 -4.84 -14.01
C VAL A 158 -1.76 -4.17 -12.75
N LEU A 159 -1.41 -2.90 -12.85
CA LEU A 159 -1.09 -2.04 -11.71
C LEU A 159 -2.28 -1.16 -11.40
N ASP A 160 -2.75 -1.22 -10.14
CA ASP A 160 -3.59 -0.21 -9.53
C ASP A 160 -2.81 0.47 -8.40
N HIS A 161 -2.60 1.79 -8.49
CA HIS A 161 -1.86 2.55 -7.48
C HIS A 161 -2.71 3.71 -6.99
N THR A 162 -2.98 3.76 -5.69
CA THR A 162 -3.92 4.69 -5.07
C THR A 162 -3.38 5.24 -3.75
N GLY A 163 -3.94 6.38 -3.28
CA GLY A 163 -3.60 6.97 -1.98
C GLY A 163 -2.25 7.68 -1.94
N PHE A 164 -1.67 8.03 -3.07
CA PHE A 164 -0.50 8.89 -3.15
C PHE A 164 -0.91 10.38 -3.03
N PRO A 165 0.02 11.30 -2.70
CA PRO A 165 -0.27 12.73 -2.61
C PRO A 165 -0.83 13.31 -3.90
N ASP A 166 -1.89 14.12 -3.78
CA ASP A 166 -2.57 14.76 -4.90
C ASP A 166 -1.60 15.56 -5.78
N GLY A 167 -1.86 15.57 -7.09
CA GLY A 167 -1.03 16.25 -8.08
C GLY A 167 0.25 15.49 -8.48
N THR A 168 0.51 14.30 -7.89
CA THR A 168 1.70 13.49 -8.22
C THR A 168 1.42 12.37 -9.21
N GLY A 169 0.15 12.13 -9.56
CA GLY A 169 -0.29 10.96 -10.33
C GLY A 169 0.42 10.80 -11.67
N GLN A 170 0.53 11.87 -12.48
CA GLN A 170 1.21 11.80 -13.79
C GLN A 170 2.70 11.46 -13.63
N HIS A 171 3.40 12.11 -12.69
CA HIS A 171 4.81 11.86 -12.43
C HIS A 171 5.06 10.40 -12.01
N LEU A 172 4.20 9.87 -11.14
CA LEU A 172 4.28 8.47 -10.70
C LEU A 172 3.97 7.50 -11.85
N ALA A 173 2.97 7.80 -12.68
CA ALA A 173 2.62 6.98 -13.84
C ALA A 173 3.77 6.87 -14.84
N ASP A 174 4.44 8.00 -15.12
CA ASP A 174 5.64 8.03 -15.97
C ASP A 174 6.80 7.28 -15.31
N GLY A 175 6.94 7.44 -13.99
CA GLY A 175 7.93 6.72 -13.18
C GLY A 175 7.76 5.20 -13.23
N TRP A 176 6.54 4.69 -13.14
CA TRP A 176 6.25 3.26 -13.30
C TRP A 176 6.67 2.74 -14.66
N LYS A 177 6.33 3.48 -15.73
CA LYS A 177 6.73 3.10 -17.09
C LYS A 177 8.25 3.05 -17.28
N ALA A 178 8.92 4.14 -16.95
CA ALA A 178 10.34 4.32 -17.25
C ALA A 178 11.28 3.51 -16.33
N ASN A 179 10.85 3.22 -15.10
CA ASN A 179 11.71 2.57 -14.10
C ASN A 179 11.30 1.14 -13.75
N TYR A 180 10.09 0.70 -14.16
CA TYR A 180 9.64 -0.67 -13.92
C TYR A 180 9.30 -1.40 -15.22
N TRP A 181 8.36 -0.90 -16.03
CA TRP A 181 7.84 -1.67 -17.17
C TRP A 181 8.85 -1.84 -18.28
N GLU A 182 9.45 -0.77 -18.77
CA GLU A 182 10.48 -0.84 -19.81
C GLU A 182 11.72 -1.63 -19.39
N PRO A 183 12.25 -1.47 -18.15
CA PRO A 183 13.32 -2.31 -17.64
C PRO A 183 12.95 -3.79 -17.49
N LEU A 184 11.74 -4.09 -16.99
CA LEU A 184 11.23 -5.46 -16.87
C LEU A 184 11.12 -6.14 -18.23
N GLU A 185 10.57 -5.44 -19.23
CA GLU A 185 10.47 -5.98 -20.60
C GLU A 185 11.84 -6.37 -21.13
N LYS A 186 12.86 -5.50 -20.95
CA LYS A 186 14.25 -5.79 -21.36
C LYS A 186 14.88 -6.92 -20.58
N TYR A 187 14.55 -7.06 -19.30
CA TYR A 187 15.10 -8.11 -18.45
C TYR A 187 14.48 -9.48 -18.73
N LEU A 188 13.20 -9.50 -19.06
CA LEU A 188 12.45 -10.75 -19.29
C LEU A 188 12.65 -11.31 -20.71
N GLY A 189 12.96 -10.48 -21.70
CA GLY A 189 13.30 -10.84 -23.09
C GLY A 189 12.10 -10.80 -23.98
#